data_d3284c28587a93670e4539434384a655
#
_entry.id   d3284c28587a93670e4539434384a655
#
_cell.length_a   1.000
_cell.length_b   1.000
_cell.length_c   1.000
_cell.angle_alpha   90.00
_cell.angle_beta   90.00
_cell.angle_gamma   90.00
#
_symmetry.space_group_name_H-M   'P 1'
#
loop_
_entity.id
_entity.type
_entity.pdbx_description
1 polymer ?
#
loop_
_entity_poly.entity_id
_entity_poly.type
_entity_poly.pdbx_seq_one_letter_code
_entity_poly.pdbx_strand_id
1 'polypeptide(L)'
;KTFRSEPTIKKRNYVNLSKKNNNPKANKQLELDNFSFSLPSKNLLSKSNLKNNKNRELEKINTDAAIKLEKTLSEYGVEGKIVGFSSGPIVTLFEFVPNAGIKSSKVIGLSDDIARAMSSISARISTQPGKT
;
A
#
# COMPACT_ATOMS: atom_id res chain seq x y z
N LYS A 1 19.20 9.42 48.26
CA LYS A 1 18.36 10.13 47.25
C LYS A 1 19.29 10.76 46.24
N THR A 2 19.49 10.11 45.11
CA THR A 2 20.30 10.59 44.00
C THR A 2 19.41 11.47 43.10
N PHE A 3 19.71 12.75 43.05
CA PHE A 3 19.05 13.67 42.12
C PHE A 3 19.58 13.43 40.72
N ARG A 4 18.71 13.02 39.85
CA ARG A 4 18.97 12.85 38.39
C ARG A 4 18.90 14.26 37.79
N SER A 5 20.05 14.80 37.33
CA SER A 5 20.10 16.10 36.65
C SER A 5 19.47 15.97 35.24
N GLU A 6 18.57 16.91 34.96
CA GLU A 6 17.95 17.01 33.63
C GLU A 6 18.96 17.39 32.57
N PRO A 7 18.84 16.86 31.34
CA PRO A 7 19.74 17.18 30.24
C PRO A 7 19.57 18.62 29.78
N THR A 8 20.64 19.40 29.84
CA THR A 8 20.67 20.80 29.37
C THR A 8 20.73 20.84 27.84
N ILE A 9 19.64 21.28 27.20
CA ILE A 9 19.58 21.47 25.74
C ILE A 9 20.33 22.76 25.37
N LYS A 10 21.51 22.64 24.78
CA LYS A 10 22.24 23.80 24.20
C LYS A 10 21.51 24.28 22.95
N LYS A 11 20.95 25.49 23.00
CA LYS A 11 20.38 26.16 21.82
C LYS A 11 21.51 26.45 20.83
N ARG A 12 21.39 25.95 19.60
CA ARG A 12 22.29 26.33 18.51
C ARG A 12 22.02 27.77 18.12
N ASN A 13 23.02 28.61 18.24
CA ASN A 13 22.98 29.97 17.72
C ASN A 13 23.05 29.91 16.20
N TYR A 14 21.97 30.29 15.54
CA TYR A 14 21.98 30.52 14.11
C TYR A 14 22.74 31.82 13.83
N VAL A 15 23.90 31.70 13.20
CA VAL A 15 24.65 32.86 12.74
C VAL A 15 23.93 33.47 11.56
N ASN A 16 23.35 34.64 11.75
CA ASN A 16 22.76 35.44 10.69
C ASN A 16 23.89 35.98 9.79
N LEU A 17 24.10 35.31 8.65
CA LEU A 17 24.98 35.79 7.59
C LEU A 17 24.22 36.76 6.67
N SER A 18 23.89 37.92 7.18
CA SER A 18 23.52 39.06 6.35
C SER A 18 24.75 39.94 6.14
N LYS A 19 25.61 39.58 5.20
CA LYS A 19 26.55 40.51 4.62
C LYS A 19 26.14 40.90 3.22
N LYS A 20 25.59 42.07 3.17
CA LYS A 20 25.33 42.90 2.00
C LYS A 20 26.65 43.17 1.29
N ASN A 21 26.94 42.49 0.20
CA ASN A 21 27.99 42.91 -0.73
C ASN A 21 27.29 43.45 -2.00
N ASN A 22 27.22 44.77 -2.06
CA ASN A 22 26.92 45.52 -3.27
C ASN A 22 28.10 45.37 -4.22
N ASN A 23 28.03 44.50 -5.19
CA ASN A 23 28.81 44.58 -6.41
C ASN A 23 27.84 44.33 -7.58
N PRO A 24 27.63 45.31 -8.46
CA PRO A 24 26.87 45.11 -9.66
C PRO A 24 27.78 44.45 -10.72
N LYS A 25 28.08 43.17 -10.55
CA LYS A 25 28.55 42.36 -11.67
C LYS A 25 27.35 41.66 -12.24
N ALA A 26 27.07 42.03 -13.49
CA ALA A 26 26.02 41.48 -14.33
C ALA A 26 25.75 40.01 -14.01
N ASN A 27 24.62 39.77 -13.42
CA ASN A 27 23.97 38.45 -13.49
C ASN A 27 23.76 38.16 -14.97
N LYS A 28 24.71 37.45 -15.58
CA LYS A 28 24.39 36.67 -16.76
C LYS A 28 23.43 35.62 -16.23
N GLN A 29 22.14 35.96 -16.20
CA GLN A 29 21.10 34.96 -16.18
C GLN A 29 21.43 34.06 -17.38
N LEU A 30 21.88 32.84 -17.08
CA LEU A 30 21.83 31.79 -18.06
C LEU A 30 20.38 31.75 -18.49
N GLU A 31 20.09 32.34 -19.65
CA GLU A 31 18.86 32.08 -20.35
C GLU A 31 18.84 30.57 -20.53
N LEU A 32 18.12 29.90 -19.65
CA LEU A 32 17.65 28.55 -19.91
C LEU A 32 16.75 28.74 -21.12
N ASP A 33 17.38 28.67 -22.31
CA ASP A 33 16.65 28.56 -23.55
C ASP A 33 15.52 27.60 -23.30
N ASN A 34 14.32 28.03 -23.68
CA ASN A 34 13.08 27.27 -23.56
C ASN A 34 13.26 25.85 -24.09
N PHE A 35 13.89 24.99 -23.31
CA PHE A 35 13.84 23.57 -23.54
C PHE A 35 12.38 23.18 -23.38
N SER A 36 11.66 23.24 -24.48
CA SER A 36 10.31 22.71 -24.54
C SER A 36 10.40 21.23 -24.25
N PHE A 37 10.29 20.89 -22.95
CA PHE A 37 10.25 19.51 -22.53
C PHE A 37 9.00 18.86 -23.12
N SER A 38 9.20 18.07 -24.16
CA SER A 38 8.12 17.27 -24.75
C SER A 38 8.17 15.86 -24.15
N LEU A 39 7.06 15.44 -23.58
CA LEU A 39 6.92 14.07 -23.10
C LEU A 39 7.08 13.09 -24.30
N PRO A 40 7.74 11.95 -24.08
CA PRO A 40 7.85 10.93 -25.12
C PRO A 40 6.45 10.49 -25.58
N SER A 41 6.33 10.24 -26.87
CA SER A 41 5.07 9.81 -27.47
C SER A 41 4.59 8.49 -26.92
N LYS A 42 3.29 8.37 -26.63
CA LYS A 42 2.64 7.11 -26.22
C LYS A 42 2.83 5.97 -27.25
N ASN A 43 3.18 6.29 -28.47
CA ASN A 43 3.42 5.31 -29.53
C ASN A 43 4.70 4.48 -29.31
N LEU A 44 5.59 4.92 -28.40
CA LEU A 44 6.76 4.15 -27.98
C LEU A 44 6.40 2.97 -27.06
N LEU A 45 5.18 2.96 -26.50
CA LEU A 45 4.70 1.86 -25.68
C LEU A 45 4.09 0.78 -26.58
N SER A 46 4.57 -0.45 -26.43
CA SER A 46 3.95 -1.60 -27.07
C SER A 46 2.53 -1.78 -26.55
N LYS A 47 1.55 -1.89 -27.44
CA LYS A 47 0.18 -2.23 -27.04
C LYS A 47 0.18 -3.67 -26.51
N SER A 48 -0.21 -3.86 -25.25
CA SER A 48 -0.39 -5.20 -24.70
C SER A 48 -1.58 -5.87 -25.40
N ASN A 49 -1.33 -6.98 -26.07
CA ASN A 49 -2.38 -7.84 -26.63
C ASN A 49 -2.99 -8.74 -25.55
N LEU A 50 -3.30 -8.17 -24.37
CA LEU A 50 -4.02 -8.88 -23.33
C LEU A 50 -5.45 -9.13 -23.84
N LYS A 51 -5.65 -10.31 -24.41
CA LYS A 51 -6.96 -10.77 -24.88
C LYS A 51 -7.88 -10.82 -23.65
N ASN A 52 -9.07 -10.25 -23.74
CA ASN A 52 -10.10 -10.22 -22.71
C ASN A 52 -10.47 -11.60 -22.11
N ASN A 53 -10.09 -12.69 -22.77
CA ASN A 53 -10.34 -14.05 -22.30
C ASN A 53 -9.55 -14.38 -21.01
N LYS A 54 -8.30 -13.89 -20.86
CA LYS A 54 -7.52 -14.14 -19.64
C LYS A 54 -8.12 -13.49 -18.41
N ASN A 55 -8.77 -12.35 -18.56
CA ASN A 55 -9.41 -11.67 -17.43
C ASN A 55 -10.62 -12.48 -16.92
N ARG A 56 -11.40 -13.06 -17.80
CA ARG A 56 -12.55 -13.90 -17.40
C ARG A 56 -12.14 -15.19 -16.69
N GLU A 57 -11.04 -15.80 -17.11
CA GLU A 57 -10.49 -16.98 -16.43
C GLU A 57 -9.96 -16.63 -15.04
N LEU A 58 -9.25 -15.50 -14.91
CA LEU A 58 -8.76 -15.01 -13.64
C LEU A 58 -9.91 -14.64 -12.69
N GLU A 59 -10.99 -14.04 -13.18
CA GLU A 59 -12.18 -13.74 -12.39
C GLU A 59 -12.81 -15.02 -11.85
N LYS A 60 -12.95 -16.07 -12.65
CA LYS A 60 -13.46 -17.37 -12.19
C LYS A 60 -12.57 -17.99 -11.11
N ILE A 61 -11.26 -18.03 -11.33
CA ILE A 61 -10.30 -18.57 -10.34
C ILE A 61 -10.40 -17.80 -9.02
N ASN A 62 -10.51 -16.47 -9.09
CA ASN A 62 -10.64 -15.65 -7.87
C ASN A 62 -11.99 -15.82 -7.20
N THR A 63 -13.08 -16.05 -7.95
CA THR A 63 -14.40 -16.35 -7.38
C THR A 63 -14.39 -17.70 -6.66
N ASP A 64 -13.80 -18.72 -7.26
CA ASP A 64 -13.66 -20.04 -6.64
C ASP A 64 -12.79 -19.98 -5.39
N ALA A 65 -11.71 -19.17 -5.43
CA ALA A 65 -10.87 -18.92 -4.28
C ALA A 65 -11.61 -18.18 -3.15
N ALA A 66 -12.49 -17.22 -3.49
CA ALA A 66 -13.31 -16.51 -2.52
C ALA A 66 -14.28 -17.47 -1.81
N ILE A 67 -14.96 -18.34 -2.55
CA ILE A 67 -15.87 -19.35 -1.99
C ILE A 67 -15.11 -20.31 -1.06
N LYS A 68 -13.93 -20.77 -1.50
CA LYS A 68 -13.08 -21.64 -0.70
C LYS A 68 -12.63 -20.96 0.59
N LEU A 69 -12.25 -19.69 0.53
CA LEU A 69 -11.83 -18.90 1.68
C LEU A 69 -12.98 -18.71 2.68
N GLU A 70 -14.17 -18.39 2.21
CA GLU A 70 -15.36 -18.23 3.05
C GLU A 70 -15.69 -19.53 3.79
N LYS A 71 -15.65 -20.65 3.08
CA LYS A 71 -15.85 -21.98 3.67
C LYS A 71 -14.78 -22.30 4.73
N THR A 72 -13.52 -22.05 4.41
CA THR A 72 -12.41 -22.26 5.35
C THR A 72 -12.57 -21.44 6.62
N LEU A 73 -12.90 -20.15 6.50
CA LEU A 73 -13.16 -19.28 7.65
C LEU A 73 -14.30 -19.80 8.51
N SER A 74 -15.39 -20.28 7.89
CA SER A 74 -16.52 -20.90 8.59
C SER A 74 -16.12 -22.15 9.35
N GLU A 75 -15.26 -23.01 8.80
CA GLU A 75 -14.71 -24.20 9.46
C GLU A 75 -13.89 -23.86 10.72
N TYR A 76 -13.21 -22.71 10.73
CA TYR A 76 -12.51 -22.16 11.92
C TYR A 76 -13.43 -21.37 12.87
N GLY A 77 -14.75 -21.38 12.61
CA GLY A 77 -15.72 -20.68 13.44
C GLY A 77 -15.66 -19.16 13.30
N VAL A 78 -15.29 -18.69 12.13
CA VAL A 78 -15.34 -17.28 11.71
C VAL A 78 -16.37 -17.16 10.60
N GLU A 79 -17.60 -16.86 10.97
CA GLU A 79 -18.68 -16.64 10.01
C GLU A 79 -18.62 -15.23 9.45
N GLY A 80 -18.90 -15.09 8.16
CA GLY A 80 -18.91 -13.81 7.46
C GLY A 80 -19.04 -14.01 5.96
N LYS A 81 -18.93 -12.93 5.21
CA LYS A 81 -19.03 -12.94 3.75
C LYS A 81 -17.87 -12.20 3.10
N ILE A 82 -17.43 -12.70 1.95
CA ILE A 82 -16.52 -11.98 1.09
C ILE A 82 -17.34 -11.05 0.19
N VAL A 83 -17.15 -9.75 0.34
CA VAL A 83 -17.89 -8.72 -0.40
C VAL A 83 -17.21 -8.34 -1.70
N GLY A 84 -15.92 -8.66 -1.85
CA GLY A 84 -15.19 -8.35 -3.06
C GLY A 84 -13.79 -8.90 -3.06
N PHE A 85 -13.17 -8.86 -4.23
CA PHE A 85 -11.75 -9.15 -4.39
C PHE A 85 -11.11 -8.22 -5.42
N SER A 86 -9.82 -7.98 -5.25
CA SER A 86 -9.00 -7.23 -6.20
C SER A 86 -7.75 -8.04 -6.53
N SER A 87 -7.62 -8.42 -7.79
CA SER A 87 -6.49 -9.23 -8.25
C SER A 87 -5.34 -8.34 -8.69
N GLY A 88 -4.20 -8.51 -8.05
CA GLY A 88 -2.94 -7.89 -8.44
C GLY A 88 -2.03 -8.88 -9.20
N PRO A 89 -0.86 -8.42 -9.64
CA PRO A 89 0.07 -9.27 -10.40
C PRO A 89 0.74 -10.37 -9.54
N ILE A 90 0.82 -10.18 -8.23
CA ILE A 90 1.48 -11.10 -7.30
C ILE A 90 0.52 -11.56 -6.21
N VAL A 91 -0.32 -10.67 -5.70
CA VAL A 91 -1.23 -10.94 -4.59
C VAL A 91 -2.66 -10.59 -4.98
N THR A 92 -3.61 -11.36 -4.47
CA THR A 92 -5.05 -11.05 -4.56
C THR A 92 -5.52 -10.58 -3.19
N LEU A 93 -6.20 -9.45 -3.15
CA LEU A 93 -6.85 -8.91 -1.96
C LEU A 93 -8.30 -9.41 -1.92
N PHE A 94 -8.73 -9.97 -0.80
CA PHE A 94 -10.11 -10.32 -0.53
C PHE A 94 -10.67 -9.41 0.57
N GLU A 95 -11.83 -8.84 0.36
CA GLU A 95 -12.54 -8.04 1.37
C GLU A 95 -13.55 -8.93 2.10
N PHE A 96 -13.27 -9.23 3.37
CA PHE A 96 -14.10 -10.07 4.20
C PHE A 96 -14.81 -9.24 5.27
N VAL A 97 -16.12 -9.43 5.39
CA VAL A 97 -16.94 -8.81 6.42
C VAL A 97 -17.40 -9.90 7.39
N PRO A 98 -16.86 -9.94 8.62
CA PRO A 98 -17.29 -10.90 9.63
C PRO A 98 -18.69 -10.59 10.14
N ASN A 99 -19.41 -11.61 10.57
CA ASN A 99 -20.68 -11.45 11.26
C ASN A 99 -20.49 -10.73 12.60
N ALA A 100 -21.57 -10.12 13.10
CA ALA A 100 -21.57 -9.44 14.38
C ALA A 100 -21.13 -10.37 15.52
N GLY A 101 -20.27 -9.85 16.41
CA GLY A 101 -19.74 -10.59 17.56
C GLY A 101 -18.42 -11.30 17.35
N ILE A 102 -17.89 -11.35 16.13
CA ILE A 102 -16.58 -11.94 15.85
C ILE A 102 -15.47 -10.91 16.12
N LYS A 103 -14.51 -11.27 16.98
CA LYS A 103 -13.36 -10.42 17.29
C LYS A 103 -12.35 -10.43 16.14
N SER A 104 -11.92 -9.27 15.68
CA SER A 104 -10.90 -9.13 14.62
C SER A 104 -9.59 -9.84 14.96
N SER A 105 -9.21 -9.88 16.24
CA SER A 105 -8.02 -10.60 16.70
C SER A 105 -8.09 -12.10 16.43
N LYS A 106 -9.29 -12.71 16.50
CA LYS A 106 -9.48 -14.12 16.16
C LYS A 106 -9.19 -14.36 14.68
N VAL A 107 -9.69 -13.49 13.82
CA VAL A 107 -9.47 -13.59 12.36
C VAL A 107 -7.99 -13.43 12.02
N ILE A 108 -7.33 -12.43 12.63
CA ILE A 108 -5.90 -12.16 12.41
C ILE A 108 -5.03 -13.35 12.83
N GLY A 109 -5.38 -14.00 13.96
CA GLY A 109 -4.65 -15.15 14.46
C GLY A 109 -4.71 -16.39 13.55
N LEU A 110 -5.67 -16.46 12.62
CA LEU A 110 -5.84 -17.56 11.68
C LEU A 110 -5.04 -17.40 10.38
N SER A 111 -4.17 -16.39 10.26
CA SER A 111 -3.44 -16.11 9.02
C SER A 111 -2.66 -17.30 8.47
N ASP A 112 -1.97 -18.03 9.34
CA ASP A 112 -1.15 -19.18 8.92
C ASP A 112 -2.01 -20.40 8.55
N ASP A 113 -3.10 -20.60 9.26
CA ASP A 113 -4.05 -21.70 8.98
C ASP A 113 -4.77 -21.46 7.66
N ILE A 114 -5.18 -20.20 7.41
CA ILE A 114 -5.78 -19.80 6.15
C ILE A 114 -4.77 -19.95 4.99
N ALA A 115 -3.52 -19.51 5.17
CA ALA A 115 -2.48 -19.70 4.16
C ALA A 115 -2.33 -21.16 3.78
N ARG A 116 -2.31 -22.05 4.78
CA ARG A 116 -2.21 -23.50 4.59
C ARG A 116 -3.44 -24.05 3.86
N ALA A 117 -4.63 -23.72 4.29
CA ALA A 117 -5.88 -24.20 3.69
C ALA A 117 -6.06 -23.72 2.24
N MET A 118 -5.60 -22.50 1.96
CA MET A 118 -5.62 -21.92 0.62
C MET A 118 -4.46 -22.36 -0.27
N SER A 119 -3.53 -23.17 0.27
CA SER A 119 -2.30 -23.61 -0.43
C SER A 119 -1.46 -22.43 -0.93
N SER A 120 -1.47 -21.33 -0.19
CA SER A 120 -0.69 -20.14 -0.47
C SER A 120 0.56 -20.06 0.39
N ILE A 121 1.58 -19.35 -0.08
CA ILE A 121 2.87 -19.21 0.63
C ILE A 121 2.67 -18.45 1.95
N SER A 122 1.82 -17.42 1.94
CA SER A 122 1.47 -16.63 3.13
C SER A 122 0.14 -15.93 2.93
N ALA A 123 -0.55 -15.64 4.03
CA ALA A 123 -1.72 -14.78 4.05
C ALA A 123 -1.48 -13.65 5.05
N ARG A 124 -1.84 -12.44 4.68
CA ARG A 124 -1.79 -11.28 5.57
C ARG A 124 -3.20 -10.77 5.82
N ILE A 125 -3.58 -10.69 7.08
CA ILE A 125 -4.89 -10.18 7.48
C ILE A 125 -4.70 -8.85 8.20
N SER A 126 -5.43 -7.82 7.79
CA SER A 126 -5.43 -6.52 8.42
C SER A 126 -6.86 -5.96 8.47
N THR A 127 -7.16 -5.25 9.54
CA THR A 127 -8.43 -4.54 9.67
C THR A 127 -8.36 -3.20 8.95
N GLN A 128 -9.42 -2.85 8.23
CA GLN A 128 -9.59 -1.51 7.66
C GLN A 128 -10.54 -0.70 8.54
N PRO A 129 -10.07 0.33 9.27
CA PRO A 129 -10.96 1.21 10.01
C PRO A 129 -11.82 2.04 9.04
N GLY A 130 -13.12 2.15 9.35
CA GLY A 130 -14.05 2.99 8.57
C GLY A 130 -14.78 2.30 7.41
N LYS A 131 -14.56 1.00 7.18
CA LYS A 131 -15.44 0.16 6.37
C LYS A 131 -16.10 -0.83 7.31
N THR A 132 -17.37 -0.63 7.56
CA THR A 132 -18.30 -1.58 8.21
C THR A 132 -19.13 -2.22 7.15
#